data_2db8218a6015982cd822954ebb523c37
#
_entry.id   2db8218a6015982cd822954ebb523c37
#
_cell.length_a   1.000
_cell.length_b   1.000
_cell.length_c   1.000
_cell.angle_alpha   90.00
_cell.angle_beta   90.00
_cell.angle_gamma   90.00
#
_symmetry.space_group_name_H-M   'P 1'
#
loop_
_entity.id
_entity.type
_entity.pdbx_description
1 polymer ?
#
loop_
_entity_poly.entity_id
_entity_poly.type
_entity_poly.pdbx_seq_one_letter_code
_entity_poly.pdbx_strand_id
1 'polypeptide(L)'
;MGSDDPLATILRSKSEATRFQILVEIAENQPAIRQQEIAGKLGVTPQAVSEYIRELVEEGMVSAQGRGRYEVTREGIEWVVNHAEVLEAYARHIRRDVIHQVSVWTALAAANLKKGDEVGVYMEKGWLYAGPGVRSATGTAITDARANEDVGVARLSGIIEHREGTIHVCKVPRIERGGSRKVRRELLKEVAGRAQVVAAVGLEAWVALEAVGRRPDMFFGAREGVIEAAFHGLDCAIVIVDEEFTDFLKRLEAAGLGYTIHDTVSP
;
A
#
# COMPACT_ATOMS: atom_id res chain seq x y z
N MET A 1 -16.69 -32.51 -6.48
CA MET A 1 -15.88 -31.34 -6.07
C MET A 1 -15.75 -31.45 -4.58
N GLY A 2 -14.57 -31.90 -4.14
CA GLY A 2 -14.34 -32.41 -2.78
C GLY A 2 -14.27 -31.33 -1.73
N SER A 3 -14.52 -31.75 -0.51
CA SER A 3 -14.61 -30.99 0.74
C SER A 3 -13.28 -30.40 1.27
N ASP A 4 -12.25 -30.25 0.44
CA ASP A 4 -10.89 -29.82 0.87
C ASP A 4 -10.50 -28.42 0.36
N ASP A 5 -11.46 -27.55 0.09
CA ASP A 5 -11.16 -26.14 -0.18
C ASP A 5 -10.87 -25.43 1.17
N PRO A 6 -9.62 -25.04 1.44
CA PRO A 6 -9.24 -24.40 2.71
C PRO A 6 -10.09 -23.16 3.02
N LEU A 7 -10.55 -22.45 2.00
CA LEU A 7 -11.42 -21.30 2.14
C LEU A 7 -12.81 -21.69 2.64
N ALA A 8 -13.35 -22.77 2.09
CA ALA A 8 -14.64 -23.29 2.52
C ALA A 8 -14.58 -23.70 3.99
N THR A 9 -13.45 -24.22 4.44
CA THR A 9 -13.26 -24.70 5.82
C THR A 9 -13.21 -23.52 6.80
N ILE A 10 -12.32 -22.54 6.59
CA ILE A 10 -12.10 -21.49 7.60
C ILE A 10 -13.25 -20.48 7.71
N LEU A 11 -13.91 -20.13 6.58
CA LEU A 11 -15.03 -19.18 6.59
C LEU A 11 -16.39 -19.83 6.91
N ARG A 12 -16.53 -21.14 6.75
CA ARG A 12 -17.79 -21.86 6.99
C ARG A 12 -17.82 -22.60 8.31
N SER A 13 -16.67 -22.92 8.89
CA SER A 13 -16.56 -23.60 10.16
C SER A 13 -16.15 -22.61 11.26
N LYS A 14 -17.07 -22.37 12.21
CA LYS A 14 -16.78 -21.56 13.39
C LYS A 14 -15.61 -22.18 14.20
N SER A 15 -15.53 -23.50 14.25
CA SER A 15 -14.44 -24.21 14.94
C SER A 15 -13.10 -23.91 14.30
N GLU A 16 -12.97 -24.07 12.97
CA GLU A 16 -11.70 -23.82 12.26
C GLU A 16 -11.28 -22.34 12.35
N ALA A 17 -12.24 -21.41 12.23
CA ALA A 17 -11.96 -19.99 12.41
C ALA A 17 -11.46 -19.68 13.83
N THR A 18 -12.02 -20.33 14.85
CA THR A 18 -11.58 -20.15 16.23
C THR A 18 -10.20 -20.76 16.46
N ARG A 19 -9.92 -21.94 15.91
CA ARG A 19 -8.60 -22.61 15.95
C ARG A 19 -7.52 -21.73 15.32
N PHE A 20 -7.81 -21.17 14.14
CA PHE A 20 -6.92 -20.25 13.46
C PHE A 20 -6.57 -19.04 14.34
N GLN A 21 -7.59 -18.39 14.90
CA GLN A 21 -7.39 -17.24 15.77
C GLN A 21 -6.60 -17.58 17.04
N ILE A 22 -6.85 -18.74 17.66
CA ILE A 22 -6.10 -19.20 18.83
C ILE A 22 -4.62 -19.42 18.48
N LEU A 23 -4.32 -20.07 17.35
CA LEU A 23 -2.93 -20.28 16.91
C LEU A 23 -2.22 -18.95 16.65
N VAL A 24 -2.89 -17.98 16.00
CA VAL A 24 -2.34 -16.63 15.79
C VAL A 24 -2.05 -15.93 17.11
N GLU A 25 -2.99 -15.97 18.07
CA GLU A 25 -2.79 -15.36 19.41
C GLU A 25 -1.65 -16.00 20.20
N ILE A 26 -1.48 -17.32 20.09
CA ILE A 26 -0.34 -18.00 20.71
C ILE A 26 0.95 -17.58 20.03
N ALA A 27 1.01 -17.57 18.69
CA ALA A 27 2.22 -17.21 17.93
C ALA A 27 2.69 -15.78 18.23
N GLU A 28 1.75 -14.83 18.34
CA GLU A 28 2.05 -13.42 18.62
C GLU A 28 2.60 -13.21 20.04
N ASN A 29 2.14 -13.99 21.01
CA ASN A 29 2.38 -13.74 22.44
C ASN A 29 3.17 -14.86 23.16
N GLN A 30 3.70 -15.86 22.41
CA GLN A 30 4.46 -16.97 22.99
C GLN A 30 5.76 -16.52 23.68
N PRO A 31 6.24 -17.23 24.71
CA PRO A 31 5.65 -18.47 25.23
C PRO A 31 4.62 -18.25 26.36
N ALA A 32 4.26 -17.03 26.72
CA ALA A 32 3.62 -16.69 27.99
C ALA A 32 2.21 -16.06 27.82
N ILE A 33 1.36 -16.63 26.99
CA ILE A 33 -0.03 -16.18 26.87
C ILE A 33 -0.96 -17.00 27.79
N ARG A 34 -1.90 -16.31 28.47
CA ARG A 34 -2.90 -16.97 29.34
C ARG A 34 -4.17 -17.25 28.53
N GLN A 35 -4.79 -18.41 28.78
CA GLN A 35 -6.07 -18.78 28.15
C GLN A 35 -7.18 -17.74 28.37
N GLN A 36 -7.18 -17.03 29.51
CA GLN A 36 -8.13 -15.94 29.78
C GLN A 36 -7.93 -14.74 28.85
N GLU A 37 -6.69 -14.44 28.47
CA GLU A 37 -6.37 -13.35 27.55
C GLU A 37 -6.85 -13.69 26.13
N ILE A 38 -6.59 -14.91 25.67
CA ILE A 38 -7.12 -15.42 24.40
C ILE A 38 -8.66 -15.38 24.41
N ALA A 39 -9.28 -15.89 25.48
CA ALA A 39 -10.73 -15.91 25.60
C ALA A 39 -11.35 -14.51 25.53
N GLY A 40 -10.73 -13.51 26.19
CA GLY A 40 -11.15 -12.12 26.15
C GLY A 40 -11.05 -11.49 24.75
N LYS A 41 -9.96 -11.75 24.03
CA LYS A 41 -9.77 -11.24 22.67
C LYS A 41 -10.75 -11.86 21.67
N LEU A 42 -11.01 -13.16 21.78
CA LEU A 42 -11.90 -13.87 20.85
C LEU A 42 -13.39 -13.81 21.21
N GLY A 43 -13.74 -13.32 22.39
CA GLY A 43 -15.14 -13.29 22.86
C GLY A 43 -15.72 -14.68 23.13
N VAL A 44 -14.87 -15.65 23.55
CA VAL A 44 -15.26 -17.02 23.91
C VAL A 44 -14.98 -17.30 25.40
N THR A 45 -15.41 -18.44 25.90
CA THR A 45 -15.13 -18.81 27.30
C THR A 45 -13.73 -19.39 27.48
N PRO A 46 -13.07 -19.22 28.65
CA PRO A 46 -11.78 -19.85 28.93
C PRO A 46 -11.81 -21.38 28.83
N GLN A 47 -12.95 -22.00 29.15
CA GLN A 47 -13.14 -23.44 28.97
C GLN A 47 -13.07 -23.87 27.49
N ALA A 48 -13.74 -23.11 26.60
CA ALA A 48 -13.67 -23.38 25.17
C ALA A 48 -12.24 -23.24 24.64
N VAL A 49 -11.52 -22.18 25.05
CA VAL A 49 -10.10 -22.01 24.68
C VAL A 49 -9.26 -23.19 25.18
N SER A 50 -9.51 -23.69 26.43
CA SER A 50 -8.80 -24.82 26.98
C SER A 50 -9.03 -26.12 26.17
N GLU A 51 -10.26 -26.34 25.69
CA GLU A 51 -10.60 -27.49 24.83
C GLU A 51 -9.87 -27.40 23.49
N TYR A 52 -9.94 -26.25 22.81
CA TYR A 52 -9.21 -26.04 21.54
C TYR A 52 -7.70 -26.21 21.70
N ILE A 53 -7.09 -25.63 22.74
CA ILE A 53 -5.65 -25.80 22.98
C ILE A 53 -5.30 -27.26 23.19
N ARG A 54 -6.13 -28.03 23.92
CA ARG A 54 -5.91 -29.48 24.12
C ARG A 54 -5.93 -30.21 22.77
N GLU A 55 -6.93 -29.96 21.94
CA GLU A 55 -7.03 -30.54 20.59
C GLU A 55 -5.81 -30.18 19.74
N LEU A 56 -5.40 -28.89 19.72
CA LEU A 56 -4.24 -28.44 18.99
C LEU A 56 -2.92 -29.05 19.47
N VAL A 57 -2.81 -29.35 20.76
CA VAL A 57 -1.67 -30.10 21.33
C VAL A 57 -1.71 -31.57 20.90
N GLU A 58 -2.87 -32.22 20.94
CA GLU A 58 -3.06 -33.60 20.50
C GLU A 58 -2.76 -33.77 19.01
N GLU A 59 -3.08 -32.77 18.21
CA GLU A 59 -2.78 -32.71 16.76
C GLU A 59 -1.34 -32.25 16.42
N GLY A 60 -0.54 -31.91 17.44
CA GLY A 60 0.85 -31.52 17.27
C GLY A 60 1.04 -30.08 16.76
N MET A 61 0.00 -29.24 16.68
CA MET A 61 0.09 -27.85 16.24
C MET A 61 0.58 -26.89 17.31
N VAL A 62 0.41 -27.25 18.58
CA VAL A 62 0.84 -26.48 19.74
C VAL A 62 1.67 -27.40 20.67
N SER A 63 2.76 -26.86 21.19
CA SER A 63 3.57 -27.47 22.26
C SER A 63 3.24 -26.80 23.59
N ALA A 64 2.98 -27.62 24.62
CA ALA A 64 2.72 -27.14 25.98
C ALA A 64 3.95 -27.41 26.88
N GLN A 65 4.64 -26.36 27.32
CA GLN A 65 5.84 -26.42 28.16
C GLN A 65 5.52 -26.23 29.68
N GLY A 66 4.34 -26.65 30.14
CA GLY A 66 3.85 -26.48 31.51
C GLY A 66 2.63 -25.54 31.59
N ARG A 67 2.20 -25.21 32.81
CA ARG A 67 0.97 -24.43 33.03
C ARG A 67 1.09 -23.03 32.40
N GLY A 68 0.27 -22.79 31.36
CA GLY A 68 0.13 -21.46 30.73
C GLY A 68 1.31 -21.05 29.83
N ARG A 69 2.12 -22.01 29.37
CA ARG A 69 3.17 -21.77 28.39
C ARG A 69 2.90 -22.59 27.14
N TYR A 70 2.55 -21.92 26.09
CA TYR A 70 2.20 -22.50 24.80
C TYR A 70 3.10 -21.93 23.71
N GLU A 71 3.53 -22.78 22.81
CA GLU A 71 4.28 -22.39 21.59
C GLU A 71 3.66 -23.07 20.38
N VAL A 72 3.50 -22.35 19.29
CA VAL A 72 3.04 -22.92 18.03
C VAL A 72 4.18 -23.73 17.42
N THR A 73 3.92 -24.94 17.04
CA THR A 73 4.91 -25.82 16.38
C THR A 73 5.11 -25.39 14.93
N ARG A 74 6.09 -26.02 14.27
CA ARG A 74 6.30 -25.84 12.83
C ARG A 74 5.04 -26.20 12.02
N GLU A 75 4.40 -27.31 12.34
CA GLU A 75 3.17 -27.77 11.72
C GLU A 75 2.03 -26.76 11.92
N GLY A 76 1.92 -26.20 13.13
CA GLY A 76 0.95 -25.14 13.43
C GLY A 76 1.21 -23.86 12.65
N ILE A 77 2.47 -23.44 12.51
CA ILE A 77 2.85 -22.27 11.69
C ILE A 77 2.52 -22.51 10.21
N GLU A 78 2.89 -23.67 9.65
CA GLU A 78 2.58 -24.02 8.26
C GLU A 78 1.07 -24.03 8.00
N TRP A 79 0.28 -24.54 8.95
CA TRP A 79 -1.19 -24.53 8.87
C TRP A 79 -1.74 -23.09 8.88
N VAL A 80 -1.25 -22.22 9.77
CA VAL A 80 -1.67 -20.80 9.85
C VAL A 80 -1.32 -20.05 8.55
N VAL A 81 -0.10 -20.23 8.04
CA VAL A 81 0.36 -19.56 6.80
C VAL A 81 -0.53 -19.97 5.62
N ASN A 82 -0.77 -21.26 5.42
CA ASN A 82 -1.62 -21.75 4.33
C ASN A 82 -3.04 -21.16 4.39
N HIS A 83 -3.65 -21.05 5.58
CA HIS A 83 -4.98 -20.47 5.74
C HIS A 83 -4.97 -18.94 5.56
N ALA A 84 -3.91 -18.27 5.99
CA ALA A 84 -3.76 -16.83 5.77
C ALA A 84 -3.64 -16.49 4.27
N GLU A 85 -2.87 -17.27 3.49
CA GLU A 85 -2.76 -17.12 2.03
C GLU A 85 -4.11 -17.27 1.33
N VAL A 86 -4.91 -18.25 1.77
CA VAL A 86 -6.26 -18.46 1.21
C VAL A 86 -7.19 -17.31 1.53
N LEU A 87 -7.17 -16.79 2.77
CA LEU A 87 -7.94 -15.61 3.17
C LEU A 87 -7.53 -14.37 2.38
N GLU A 88 -6.23 -14.18 2.17
CA GLU A 88 -5.70 -13.08 1.37
C GLU A 88 -6.16 -13.19 -0.09
N ALA A 89 -6.06 -14.36 -0.69
CA ALA A 89 -6.53 -14.62 -2.06
C ALA A 89 -8.03 -14.33 -2.21
N TYR A 90 -8.84 -14.73 -1.24
CA TYR A 90 -10.27 -14.44 -1.22
C TYR A 90 -10.58 -12.96 -1.05
N ALA A 91 -9.90 -12.28 -0.13
CA ALA A 91 -10.06 -10.84 0.04
C ALA A 91 -9.64 -10.08 -1.24
N ARG A 92 -8.60 -10.56 -1.92
CA ARG A 92 -8.15 -10.03 -3.21
C ARG A 92 -9.18 -10.26 -4.31
N HIS A 93 -9.76 -11.47 -4.39
CA HIS A 93 -10.85 -11.80 -5.32
C HIS A 93 -12.06 -10.89 -5.11
N ILE A 94 -12.52 -10.71 -3.86
CA ILE A 94 -13.63 -9.82 -3.55
C ILE A 94 -13.34 -8.40 -4.04
N ARG A 95 -12.18 -7.85 -3.69
CA ARG A 95 -11.80 -6.48 -4.07
C ARG A 95 -11.66 -6.33 -5.59
N ARG A 96 -11.04 -7.30 -6.25
CA ARG A 96 -10.70 -7.22 -7.67
C ARG A 96 -11.85 -7.58 -8.58
N ASP A 97 -12.58 -8.65 -8.27
CA ASP A 97 -13.52 -9.26 -9.22
C ASP A 97 -14.98 -9.00 -8.85
N VAL A 98 -15.31 -8.91 -7.55
CA VAL A 98 -16.68 -8.70 -7.10
C VAL A 98 -17.02 -7.21 -6.97
N ILE A 99 -16.18 -6.45 -6.29
CA ILE A 99 -16.44 -5.03 -6.02
C ILE A 99 -16.17 -4.17 -7.26
N HIS A 100 -15.18 -4.52 -8.10
CA HIS A 100 -14.93 -3.79 -9.35
C HIS A 100 -16.10 -3.80 -10.32
N GLN A 101 -16.91 -4.87 -10.35
CA GLN A 101 -18.10 -4.91 -11.21
C GLN A 101 -19.22 -3.95 -10.76
N VAL A 102 -19.18 -3.49 -9.50
CA VAL A 102 -20.19 -2.59 -8.91
C VAL A 102 -19.64 -1.16 -8.75
N SER A 103 -18.32 -0.96 -8.81
CA SER A 103 -17.70 0.34 -8.58
C SER A 103 -17.75 1.22 -9.83
N VAL A 104 -18.09 2.48 -9.60
CA VAL A 104 -17.95 3.55 -10.58
C VAL A 104 -16.59 4.22 -10.36
N TRP A 105 -15.81 4.31 -11.42
CA TRP A 105 -14.53 4.99 -11.42
C TRP A 105 -14.68 6.36 -12.06
N THR A 106 -14.10 7.38 -11.44
CA THR A 106 -14.04 8.70 -12.04
C THR A 106 -12.78 8.81 -12.91
N ALA A 107 -12.96 9.20 -14.16
CA ALA A 107 -11.89 9.44 -15.12
C ALA A 107 -12.07 10.80 -15.79
N LEU A 108 -11.01 11.32 -16.42
CA LEU A 108 -11.09 12.46 -17.33
C LEU A 108 -11.52 11.97 -18.71
N ALA A 109 -12.51 12.60 -19.29
CA ALA A 109 -12.95 12.31 -20.64
C ALA A 109 -11.91 12.82 -21.65
N ALA A 110 -11.29 11.91 -22.41
CA ALA A 110 -10.34 12.26 -23.47
C ALA A 110 -11.02 12.86 -24.72
N ALA A 111 -12.34 12.69 -24.86
CA ALA A 111 -13.18 13.23 -25.91
C ALA A 111 -14.61 13.42 -25.38
N ASN A 112 -15.50 13.98 -26.20
CA ASN A 112 -16.92 14.01 -25.85
C ASN A 112 -17.47 12.56 -25.77
N LEU A 113 -18.04 12.20 -24.66
CA LEU A 113 -18.60 10.89 -24.38
C LEU A 113 -20.08 11.00 -24.02
N LYS A 114 -20.84 9.96 -24.39
CA LYS A 114 -22.25 9.81 -24.01
C LYS A 114 -22.40 8.68 -23.01
N LYS A 115 -23.39 8.78 -22.16
CA LYS A 115 -23.81 7.69 -21.30
C LYS A 115 -24.12 6.44 -22.14
N GLY A 116 -23.48 5.32 -21.79
CA GLY A 116 -23.60 4.05 -22.51
C GLY A 116 -22.47 3.77 -23.49
N ASP A 117 -21.62 4.76 -23.80
CA ASP A 117 -20.46 4.54 -24.67
C ASP A 117 -19.49 3.53 -24.07
N GLU A 118 -18.97 2.64 -24.91
CA GLU A 118 -17.83 1.81 -24.56
C GLU A 118 -16.54 2.63 -24.72
N VAL A 119 -15.71 2.65 -23.67
CA VAL A 119 -14.51 3.47 -23.58
C VAL A 119 -13.29 2.64 -23.24
N GLY A 120 -12.15 2.99 -23.83
CA GLY A 120 -10.85 2.54 -23.36
C GLY A 120 -10.42 3.36 -22.15
N VAL A 121 -9.87 2.68 -21.13
CA VAL A 121 -9.44 3.30 -19.87
C VAL A 121 -7.93 3.14 -19.71
N TYR A 122 -7.23 4.23 -19.40
CA TYR A 122 -5.77 4.25 -19.30
C TYR A 122 -5.25 5.37 -18.38
N MET A 123 -4.04 5.20 -17.86
CA MET A 123 -3.35 6.22 -17.08
C MET A 123 -2.48 7.09 -17.99
N GLU A 124 -2.54 8.41 -17.83
CA GLU A 124 -1.64 9.35 -18.47
C GLU A 124 -1.35 10.53 -17.53
N LYS A 125 -0.06 10.84 -17.33
CA LYS A 125 0.40 11.96 -16.49
C LYS A 125 -0.22 12.01 -15.10
N GLY A 126 -0.40 10.82 -14.47
CA GLY A 126 -0.98 10.71 -13.14
C GLY A 126 -2.50 10.71 -13.08
N TRP A 127 -3.21 10.82 -14.19
CA TRP A 127 -4.66 10.86 -14.26
C TRP A 127 -5.23 9.64 -14.98
N LEU A 128 -6.38 9.18 -14.52
CA LEU A 128 -7.16 8.16 -15.22
C LEU A 128 -7.97 8.83 -16.33
N TYR A 129 -7.82 8.35 -17.55
CA TYR A 129 -8.55 8.81 -18.72
C TYR A 129 -9.53 7.75 -19.22
N ALA A 130 -10.66 8.21 -19.76
CA ALA A 130 -11.59 7.42 -20.53
C ALA A 130 -11.82 8.06 -21.91
N GLY A 131 -11.72 7.28 -22.96
CA GLY A 131 -11.85 7.80 -24.31
C GLY A 131 -12.22 6.73 -25.34
N PRO A 132 -12.51 7.14 -26.60
CA PRO A 132 -12.81 6.20 -27.66
C PRO A 132 -11.60 5.34 -28.03
N GLY A 133 -11.86 4.12 -28.49
CA GLY A 133 -10.85 3.16 -28.92
C GLY A 133 -10.61 2.05 -27.92
N VAL A 134 -10.04 0.95 -28.44
CA VAL A 134 -9.73 -0.25 -27.64
C VAL A 134 -8.41 -0.03 -26.93
N ARG A 135 -8.38 -0.26 -25.62
CA ARG A 135 -7.20 -0.27 -24.75
C ARG A 135 -7.10 -1.61 -24.03
N SER A 136 -6.03 -1.83 -23.30
CA SER A 136 -5.85 -3.01 -22.42
C SER A 136 -6.90 -3.09 -21.29
N ALA A 137 -7.47 -1.95 -20.92
CA ALA A 137 -8.66 -1.87 -20.06
C ALA A 137 -9.79 -1.14 -20.79
N THR A 138 -11.03 -1.60 -20.60
CA THR A 138 -12.26 -1.03 -21.16
C THR A 138 -13.31 -0.87 -20.08
N GLY A 139 -14.31 -0.02 -20.34
CA GLY A 139 -15.43 0.19 -19.44
C GLY A 139 -16.60 0.82 -20.18
N THR A 140 -17.64 1.18 -19.45
CA THR A 140 -18.81 1.87 -20.00
C THR A 140 -19.00 3.21 -19.29
N ALA A 141 -19.13 4.30 -20.05
CA ALA A 141 -19.47 5.61 -19.51
C ALA A 141 -20.88 5.61 -18.93
N ILE A 142 -21.05 6.06 -17.70
CA ILE A 142 -22.37 6.12 -17.03
C ILE A 142 -22.94 7.54 -16.96
N THR A 143 -22.16 8.53 -17.37
CA THR A 143 -22.56 9.93 -17.49
C THR A 143 -22.15 10.47 -18.84
N ASP A 144 -22.85 11.50 -19.35
CA ASP A 144 -22.38 12.32 -20.44
C ASP A 144 -21.19 13.18 -19.95
N ALA A 145 -20.19 13.40 -20.78
CA ALA A 145 -19.07 14.29 -20.47
C ALA A 145 -18.50 14.92 -21.75
N ARG A 146 -18.05 16.15 -21.66
CA ARG A 146 -17.21 16.78 -22.72
C ARG A 146 -15.75 16.44 -22.49
N ALA A 147 -14.93 16.63 -23.51
CA ALA A 147 -13.49 16.49 -23.37
C ALA A 147 -12.95 17.34 -22.21
N ASN A 148 -12.11 16.72 -21.36
CA ASN A 148 -11.52 17.27 -20.13
C ASN A 148 -12.51 17.48 -18.95
N GLU A 149 -13.74 16.97 -19.04
CA GLU A 149 -14.64 16.87 -17.90
C GLU A 149 -14.51 15.50 -17.22
N ASP A 150 -14.96 15.40 -15.97
CA ASP A 150 -15.05 14.15 -15.25
C ASP A 150 -16.16 13.26 -15.82
N VAL A 151 -15.87 11.96 -15.94
CA VAL A 151 -16.81 10.95 -16.43
C VAL A 151 -16.81 9.76 -15.50
N GLY A 152 -18.00 9.27 -15.16
CA GLY A 152 -18.14 8.01 -14.43
C GLY A 152 -18.00 6.83 -15.39
N VAL A 153 -17.14 5.87 -15.04
CA VAL A 153 -16.91 4.64 -15.79
C VAL A 153 -17.25 3.44 -14.91
N ALA A 154 -18.10 2.57 -15.39
CA ALA A 154 -18.46 1.31 -14.73
C ALA A 154 -18.11 0.11 -15.61
N ARG A 155 -18.26 -1.10 -15.06
CA ARG A 155 -17.97 -2.36 -15.73
C ARG A 155 -16.58 -2.43 -16.33
N LEU A 156 -15.58 -1.97 -15.56
CA LEU A 156 -14.18 -2.06 -15.95
C LEU A 156 -13.79 -3.53 -16.18
N SER A 157 -13.16 -3.78 -17.32
CA SER A 157 -12.60 -5.07 -17.71
C SER A 157 -11.19 -4.90 -18.28
N GLY A 158 -10.33 -5.87 -18.05
CA GLY A 158 -8.93 -5.80 -18.46
C GLY A 158 -8.03 -5.20 -17.37
N ILE A 159 -6.81 -4.85 -17.76
CA ILE A 159 -5.77 -4.33 -16.86
C ILE A 159 -5.42 -2.92 -17.30
N ILE A 160 -5.56 -1.95 -16.40
CA ILE A 160 -5.03 -0.61 -16.62
C ILE A 160 -3.51 -0.71 -16.45
N GLU A 161 -2.78 -0.54 -17.54
CA GLU A 161 -1.32 -0.48 -17.48
C GLU A 161 -0.90 0.70 -16.63
N HIS A 162 -0.22 0.40 -15.54
CA HIS A 162 0.24 1.38 -14.57
C HIS A 162 1.67 1.06 -14.17
N ARG A 163 2.53 2.06 -14.19
CA ARG A 163 3.88 2.02 -13.67
C ARG A 163 4.01 3.06 -12.57
N GLU A 164 4.48 2.64 -11.42
CA GLU A 164 4.85 3.57 -10.35
C GLU A 164 6.00 4.47 -10.78
N GLY A 165 5.94 5.73 -10.36
CA GLY A 165 7.00 6.70 -10.58
C GLY A 165 8.19 6.46 -9.64
N THR A 166 9.34 6.95 -10.03
CA THR A 166 10.56 6.90 -9.20
C THR A 166 10.66 8.14 -8.34
N ILE A 167 11.06 7.96 -7.06
CA ILE A 167 11.28 9.08 -6.15
C ILE A 167 12.77 9.34 -5.99
N HIS A 168 13.22 10.54 -6.38
CA HIS A 168 14.57 11.01 -6.16
C HIS A 168 14.65 11.85 -4.89
N VAL A 169 15.38 11.37 -3.89
CA VAL A 169 15.49 12.02 -2.57
C VAL A 169 16.83 12.77 -2.47
N CYS A 170 16.76 14.09 -2.35
CA CYS A 170 17.90 14.99 -2.22
C CYS A 170 17.97 15.56 -0.81
N LYS A 171 19.04 15.27 -0.06
CA LYS A 171 19.21 15.72 1.31
C LYS A 171 19.85 17.11 1.39
N VAL A 172 19.28 17.99 2.23
CA VAL A 172 19.82 19.32 2.53
C VAL A 172 20.23 19.40 3.99
N PRO A 173 21.43 19.93 4.34
CA PRO A 173 21.82 20.13 5.71
C PRO A 173 20.91 21.13 6.42
N ARG A 174 20.79 20.99 7.75
CA ARG A 174 20.21 22.02 8.61
C ARG A 174 21.00 23.32 8.52
N ILE A 175 20.35 24.42 8.90
CA ILE A 175 20.96 25.75 8.88
C ILE A 175 22.24 25.84 9.70
N GLU A 176 22.34 25.15 10.85
CA GLU A 176 23.53 25.09 11.70
C GLU A 176 24.74 24.42 11.00
N ARG A 177 24.47 23.57 10.02
CA ARG A 177 25.50 22.90 9.19
C ARG A 177 25.68 23.55 7.82
N GLY A 178 25.18 24.75 7.64
CA GLY A 178 25.32 25.57 6.45
C GLY A 178 24.09 25.64 5.55
N GLY A 179 23.07 24.81 5.80
CA GLY A 179 21.78 24.88 5.08
C GLY A 179 21.90 24.75 3.57
N SER A 180 21.06 25.47 2.86
CA SER A 180 21.02 25.52 1.38
C SER A 180 22.36 25.93 0.72
N ARG A 181 23.23 26.63 1.43
CA ARG A 181 24.55 27.05 0.91
C ARG A 181 25.54 25.91 0.73
N LYS A 182 25.34 24.80 1.44
CA LYS A 182 26.15 23.58 1.38
C LYS A 182 25.56 22.54 0.41
N VAL A 183 24.72 22.95 -0.53
CA VAL A 183 24.12 22.06 -1.51
C VAL A 183 24.88 22.15 -2.84
N ARG A 184 25.17 20.99 -3.45
CA ARG A 184 25.75 20.89 -4.81
C ARG A 184 24.68 21.25 -5.83
N ARG A 185 24.69 22.53 -6.23
CA ARG A 185 23.64 23.14 -7.09
C ARG A 185 23.47 22.44 -8.42
N GLU A 186 24.56 22.05 -9.08
CA GLU A 186 24.50 21.40 -10.38
C GLU A 186 23.79 20.05 -10.31
N LEU A 187 24.10 19.22 -9.31
CA LEU A 187 23.43 17.95 -9.10
C LEU A 187 21.95 18.15 -8.74
N LEU A 188 21.65 19.10 -7.84
CA LEU A 188 20.27 19.41 -7.50
C LEU A 188 19.45 19.89 -8.72
N LYS A 189 20.05 20.77 -9.54
CA LYS A 189 19.41 21.25 -10.77
C LYS A 189 19.13 20.12 -11.76
N GLU A 190 20.08 19.21 -11.93
CA GLU A 190 19.92 18.04 -12.78
C GLU A 190 18.78 17.13 -12.31
N VAL A 191 18.77 16.75 -11.04
CA VAL A 191 17.75 15.86 -10.47
C VAL A 191 16.37 16.51 -10.50
N ALA A 192 16.26 17.76 -10.04
CA ALA A 192 15.00 18.50 -10.05
C ALA A 192 14.47 18.82 -11.47
N GLY A 193 15.38 18.92 -12.46
CA GLY A 193 15.01 19.16 -13.86
C GLY A 193 14.45 17.94 -14.59
N ARG A 194 14.73 16.73 -14.11
CA ARG A 194 14.23 15.49 -14.69
C ARG A 194 12.88 15.06 -14.11
N ALA A 195 12.56 15.51 -12.90
CA ALA A 195 11.34 15.13 -12.20
C ALA A 195 10.12 15.88 -12.75
N GLN A 196 9.00 15.19 -12.83
CA GLN A 196 7.70 15.76 -13.19
C GLN A 196 7.10 16.57 -12.03
N VAL A 197 7.35 16.11 -10.79
CA VAL A 197 6.91 16.77 -9.57
C VAL A 197 8.12 17.04 -8.68
N VAL A 198 8.26 18.27 -8.22
CA VAL A 198 9.33 18.67 -7.30
C VAL A 198 8.75 19.17 -5.99
N ALA A 199 9.22 18.60 -4.90
CA ALA A 199 8.74 18.92 -3.55
C ALA A 199 9.87 19.37 -2.63
N ALA A 200 9.55 20.25 -1.67
CA ALA A 200 10.50 20.70 -0.66
C ALA A 200 9.96 20.43 0.74
N VAL A 201 10.84 19.95 1.64
CA VAL A 201 10.57 19.78 3.08
C VAL A 201 11.63 20.54 3.87
N GLY A 202 11.21 21.58 4.57
CA GLY A 202 12.05 22.54 5.26
C GLY A 202 12.44 23.76 4.42
N LEU A 203 12.65 24.90 5.08
CA LEU A 203 12.98 26.16 4.39
C LEU A 203 14.34 26.09 3.68
N GLU A 204 15.30 25.34 4.20
CA GLU A 204 16.60 25.10 3.57
C GLU A 204 16.44 24.42 2.20
N ALA A 205 15.52 23.47 2.11
CA ALA A 205 15.19 22.77 0.87
C ALA A 205 14.52 23.69 -0.14
N TRP A 206 13.58 24.52 0.31
CA TRP A 206 12.96 25.56 -0.53
C TRP A 206 14.01 26.51 -1.11
N VAL A 207 14.86 27.09 -0.26
CA VAL A 207 15.89 28.04 -0.68
C VAL A 207 16.91 27.38 -1.61
N ALA A 208 17.25 26.10 -1.38
CA ALA A 208 18.14 25.36 -2.27
C ALA A 208 17.56 25.21 -3.68
N LEU A 209 16.26 24.91 -3.80
CA LEU A 209 15.56 24.80 -5.08
C LEU A 209 15.45 26.16 -5.79
N GLU A 210 15.05 27.22 -5.10
CA GLU A 210 15.03 28.58 -5.65
C GLU A 210 16.42 29.00 -6.19
N ALA A 211 17.50 28.65 -5.48
CA ALA A 211 18.85 28.95 -5.89
C ALA A 211 19.31 28.25 -7.20
N VAL A 212 18.61 27.21 -7.62
CA VAL A 212 18.85 26.52 -8.91
C VAL A 212 17.77 26.84 -9.95
N GLY A 213 16.91 27.83 -9.66
CA GLY A 213 15.86 28.29 -10.57
C GLY A 213 14.69 27.32 -10.72
N ARG A 214 14.47 26.42 -9.74
CA ARG A 214 13.33 25.49 -9.74
C ARG A 214 12.46 25.72 -8.51
N ARG A 215 11.25 26.23 -8.75
CA ARG A 215 10.27 26.39 -7.70
C ARG A 215 9.63 25.04 -7.38
N PRO A 216 9.51 24.65 -6.10
CA PRO A 216 8.82 23.40 -5.75
C PRO A 216 7.33 23.50 -6.08
N ASP A 217 6.75 22.40 -6.57
CA ASP A 217 5.33 22.25 -6.82
C ASP A 217 4.56 22.01 -5.53
N MET A 218 5.23 21.41 -4.52
CA MET A 218 4.66 21.11 -3.21
C MET A 218 5.60 21.55 -2.09
N PHE A 219 5.06 22.17 -1.05
CA PHE A 219 5.77 22.50 0.18
C PHE A 219 5.01 21.96 1.40
N PHE A 220 3.77 22.39 1.60
CA PHE A 220 2.92 21.84 2.64
C PHE A 220 2.35 20.51 2.18
N GLY A 221 2.38 19.48 3.05
CA GLY A 221 1.96 18.13 2.69
C GLY A 221 2.89 17.41 1.69
N ALA A 222 4.08 17.95 1.43
CA ALA A 222 5.00 17.51 0.41
C ALA A 222 5.38 16.02 0.51
N ARG A 223 5.54 15.47 1.71
CA ARG A 223 5.91 14.07 1.93
C ARG A 223 4.81 13.12 1.43
N GLU A 224 3.58 13.37 1.82
CA GLU A 224 2.43 12.55 1.40
C GLU A 224 2.11 12.78 -0.09
N GLY A 225 2.19 14.03 -0.55
CA GLY A 225 1.94 14.36 -1.95
C GLY A 225 2.92 13.70 -2.92
N VAL A 226 4.20 13.56 -2.56
CA VAL A 226 5.20 12.83 -3.37
C VAL A 226 4.89 11.34 -3.41
N ILE A 227 4.49 10.75 -2.29
CA ILE A 227 4.08 9.33 -2.23
C ILE A 227 2.87 9.10 -3.14
N GLU A 228 1.85 9.94 -3.04
CA GLU A 228 0.65 9.86 -3.87
C GLU A 228 0.98 10.06 -5.36
N ALA A 229 1.78 11.07 -5.71
CA ALA A 229 2.19 11.32 -7.08
C ALA A 229 2.97 10.15 -7.70
N ALA A 230 3.87 9.52 -6.92
CA ALA A 230 4.61 8.34 -7.36
C ALA A 230 3.69 7.13 -7.56
N PHE A 231 2.71 6.89 -6.68
CA PHE A 231 1.69 5.87 -6.91
C PHE A 231 0.88 6.13 -8.18
N HIS A 232 0.70 7.38 -8.57
CA HIS A 232 0.04 7.76 -9.82
C HIS A 232 0.97 7.74 -11.05
N GLY A 233 2.21 7.25 -10.91
CA GLY A 233 3.17 7.05 -12.01
C GLY A 233 3.99 8.29 -12.37
N LEU A 234 4.04 9.31 -11.50
CA LEU A 234 4.84 10.52 -11.73
C LEU A 234 6.23 10.36 -11.12
N ASP A 235 7.27 10.63 -11.90
CA ASP A 235 8.63 10.71 -11.38
C ASP A 235 8.79 11.98 -10.55
N CYS A 236 9.22 11.81 -9.28
CA CYS A 236 9.25 12.88 -8.29
C CYS A 236 10.67 13.17 -7.82
N ALA A 237 10.97 14.43 -7.51
CA ALA A 237 12.13 14.81 -6.72
C ALA A 237 11.68 15.47 -5.42
N ILE A 238 12.14 14.96 -4.29
CA ILE A 238 11.92 15.58 -2.99
C ILE A 238 13.24 16.06 -2.43
N VAL A 239 13.29 17.35 -2.13
CA VAL A 239 14.42 17.99 -1.46
C VAL A 239 14.05 18.14 0.00
N ILE A 240 14.81 17.54 0.89
CA ILE A 240 14.40 17.36 2.27
C ILE A 240 15.54 17.68 3.24
N VAL A 241 15.23 18.44 4.29
CA VAL A 241 16.16 18.72 5.37
C VAL A 241 16.52 17.45 6.13
N ASP A 242 17.77 17.33 6.55
CA ASP A 242 18.33 16.08 7.07
C ASP A 242 17.66 15.54 8.35
N GLU A 243 16.99 16.36 9.14
CA GLU A 243 16.24 15.87 10.31
C GLU A 243 14.96 15.10 9.93
N GLU A 244 14.34 15.43 8.81
CA GLU A 244 13.12 14.79 8.30
C GLU A 244 13.45 13.61 7.37
N PHE A 245 14.70 13.48 6.94
CA PHE A 245 15.14 12.54 5.92
C PHE A 245 14.90 11.08 6.30
N THR A 246 15.34 10.68 7.50
CA THR A 246 15.25 9.27 7.93
C THR A 246 13.79 8.82 8.12
N ASP A 247 12.95 9.69 8.67
CA ASP A 247 11.51 9.40 8.84
C ASP A 247 10.83 9.24 7.48
N PHE A 248 11.18 10.09 6.52
CA PHE A 248 10.63 10.00 5.18
C PHE A 248 11.03 8.70 4.46
N LEU A 249 12.29 8.25 4.58
CA LEU A 249 12.72 6.98 4.00
C LEU A 249 11.93 5.78 4.55
N LYS A 250 11.69 5.74 5.87
CA LYS A 250 10.85 4.69 6.48
C LYS A 250 9.43 4.67 5.91
N ARG A 251 8.87 5.85 5.60
CA ARG A 251 7.55 5.94 4.96
C ARG A 251 7.54 5.41 3.53
N LEU A 252 8.60 5.68 2.76
CA LEU A 252 8.77 5.12 1.41
C LEU A 252 8.87 3.59 1.44
N GLU A 253 9.66 3.06 2.37
CA GLU A 253 9.80 1.61 2.57
C GLU A 253 8.47 0.96 2.97
N ALA A 254 7.74 1.58 3.90
CA ALA A 254 6.42 1.10 4.32
C ALA A 254 5.37 1.17 3.18
N ALA A 255 5.51 2.14 2.26
CA ALA A 255 4.68 2.27 1.08
C ALA A 255 5.08 1.31 -0.06
N GLY A 256 6.24 0.65 0.02
CA GLY A 256 6.75 -0.25 -1.02
C GLY A 256 7.24 0.46 -2.28
N LEU A 257 7.45 1.79 -2.24
CA LEU A 257 7.86 2.60 -3.40
C LEU A 257 9.37 2.57 -3.63
N GLY A 258 9.77 2.47 -4.88
CA GLY A 258 11.18 2.60 -5.30
C GLY A 258 11.69 4.04 -5.18
N TYR A 259 12.89 4.21 -4.60
CA TYR A 259 13.53 5.51 -4.49
C TYR A 259 15.03 5.48 -4.76
N THR A 260 15.59 6.63 -5.10
CA THR A 260 17.03 6.84 -5.27
C THR A 260 17.48 8.02 -4.43
N ILE A 261 18.50 7.81 -3.60
CA ILE A 261 19.09 8.87 -2.78
C ILE A 261 20.23 9.55 -3.54
N HIS A 262 20.19 10.87 -3.60
CA HIS A 262 21.25 11.70 -4.16
C HIS A 262 21.99 12.44 -3.05
N ASP A 263 23.30 12.23 -2.97
CA ASP A 263 24.13 12.99 -2.05
C ASP A 263 24.39 14.41 -2.61
N THR A 264 23.48 15.30 -2.26
CA THR A 264 23.52 16.71 -2.67
C THR A 264 24.30 17.60 -1.70
N VAL A 265 24.88 17.06 -0.64
CA VAL A 265 25.67 17.84 0.33
C VAL A 265 27.08 18.05 -0.22
N SER A 266 27.56 19.30 -0.19
CA SER A 266 28.95 19.63 -0.49
C SER A 266 29.84 19.25 0.68
N PRO A 267 31.05 18.72 0.44
CA PRO A 267 32.00 18.40 1.48
C PRO A 267 32.39 19.59 2.37
#